data_90b8c066c7e794955f72c900fd9c0ca4
#
_entry.id   90b8c066c7e794955f72c900fd9c0ca4
#
_cell.length_a   1.000
_cell.length_b   1.000
_cell.length_c   1.000
_cell.angle_alpha   90.00
_cell.angle_beta   90.00
_cell.angle_gamma   90.00
#
_symmetry.space_group_name_H-M   'P 1'
#
loop_
_entity.id
_entity.type
_entity.pdbx_description
1 polymer ?
#
loop_
_entity_poly.entity_id
_entity_poly.type
_entity_poly.pdbx_seq_one_letter_code
_entity_poly.pdbx_strand_id
1 'polypeptide(L)' 'TRMNKIIALREGMTTVGDNALEHMDEWKSEMLTSSKVVIIFSDESGAYNTYSVNCNMAEALGYATLSQEMLLNQIRSQ' A
#
# COMPACT_ATOMS: atom_id res chain seq x y z
N THR A 1 -2.17 -9.48 14.73
CA THR A 1 -1.98 -9.28 13.31
C THR A 1 -2.97 -8.24 12.81
N ARG A 2 -2.48 -7.21 12.19
CA ARG A 2 -3.34 -6.17 11.64
C ARG A 2 -3.95 -6.64 10.33
N MET A 3 -5.22 -6.33 10.14
CA MET A 3 -5.88 -6.55 8.88
C MET A 3 -5.49 -5.46 7.89
N ASN A 4 -5.32 -5.83 6.63
CA ASN A 4 -5.10 -4.85 5.57
C ASN A 4 -6.37 -4.02 5.38
N LYS A 5 -6.17 -2.72 5.25
CA LYS A 5 -7.26 -1.79 4.98
C LYS A 5 -7.25 -1.41 3.51
N ILE A 6 -8.39 -1.56 2.87
CA ILE A 6 -8.59 -1.12 1.50
C ILE A 6 -9.59 0.02 1.54
N ILE A 7 -9.16 1.18 1.08
CA ILE A 7 -9.98 2.39 1.07
C ILE A 7 -10.39 2.66 -0.36
N ALA A 8 -11.69 2.55 -0.62
CA ALA A 8 -12.23 2.80 -1.96
C ALA A 8 -12.23 4.28 -2.28
N LEU A 9 -12.05 4.61 -3.56
CA LEU A 9 -12.15 5.97 -4.04
C LEU A 9 -13.58 6.49 -3.86
N ARG A 10 -13.73 7.66 -3.25
CA ARG A 10 -15.02 8.32 -3.10
C ARG A 10 -15.39 9.01 -4.41
N GLU A 11 -16.70 9.12 -4.65
CA GLU A 11 -17.21 9.83 -5.82
C GLU A 11 -16.66 11.27 -5.87
N GLY A 12 -16.16 11.68 -7.03
CA GLY A 12 -15.59 12.99 -7.23
C GLY A 12 -14.15 13.16 -6.71
N MET A 13 -13.60 12.15 -6.09
CA MET A 13 -12.22 12.17 -5.58
C MET A 13 -11.29 11.44 -6.53
N THR A 14 -10.19 12.07 -6.94
CA THR A 14 -9.27 11.53 -7.95
C THR A 14 -7.90 11.17 -7.39
N THR A 15 -7.56 11.64 -6.21
CA THR A 15 -6.26 11.37 -5.61
C THR A 15 -6.41 10.73 -4.22
N VAL A 16 -5.35 10.08 -3.78
CA VAL A 16 -5.28 9.53 -2.42
C VAL A 16 -5.40 10.65 -1.38
N GLY A 17 -4.79 11.82 -1.63
CA GLY A 17 -4.92 12.98 -0.75
C GLY A 17 -6.37 13.40 -0.55
N ASP A 18 -7.17 13.37 -1.61
CA ASP A 18 -8.60 13.71 -1.53
C ASP A 18 -9.40 12.67 -0.75
N ASN A 19 -9.03 11.40 -0.86
CA ASN A 19 -9.87 10.30 -0.41
C ASN A 19 -9.46 9.71 0.94
N ALA A 20 -8.18 9.72 1.26
CA ALA A 20 -7.64 8.96 2.39
C ALA A 20 -6.80 9.81 3.36
N LEU A 21 -6.87 11.13 3.27
CA LEU A 21 -6.07 12.02 4.11
C LEU A 21 -6.25 11.73 5.60
N GLU A 22 -7.46 11.38 6.01
CA GLU A 22 -7.80 11.08 7.40
C GLU A 22 -7.07 9.84 7.94
N HIS A 23 -6.54 8.98 7.06
CA HIS A 23 -5.83 7.77 7.44
C HIS A 23 -4.30 7.92 7.40
N MET A 24 -3.80 9.07 6.97
CA MET A 24 -2.36 9.27 6.74
C MET A 24 -1.54 9.18 8.04
N ASP A 25 -2.07 9.68 9.13
CA ASP A 25 -1.38 9.65 10.43
C ASP A 25 -1.18 8.19 10.91
N GLU A 26 -2.19 7.36 10.72
CA GLU A 26 -2.11 5.93 11.06
C GLU A 26 -1.03 5.23 10.22
N TRP A 27 -1.04 5.44 8.91
CA TRP A 27 -0.06 4.85 8.01
C TRP A 27 1.36 5.33 8.32
N LYS A 28 1.52 6.62 8.56
CA LYS A 28 2.79 7.21 8.92
C LYS A 28 3.33 6.61 10.20
N SER A 29 2.50 6.48 11.22
CA SER A 29 2.89 5.92 12.51
C SER A 29 3.37 4.48 12.36
N GLU A 30 2.64 3.67 11.61
CA GLU A 30 3.01 2.28 11.34
C GLU A 30 4.32 2.20 10.53
N MET A 31 4.47 3.04 9.53
CA MET A 31 5.68 3.08 8.69
C MET A 31 6.91 3.43 9.52
N LEU A 32 6.81 4.40 10.43
CA LEU A 32 7.92 4.84 11.26
C LEU A 32 8.40 3.79 12.24
N THR A 33 7.56 2.84 12.62
CA THR A 33 7.92 1.75 13.51
C THR A 33 8.30 0.47 12.79
N SER A 34 8.20 0.45 11.46
CA SER A 34 8.56 -0.69 10.64
C SER A 34 10.06 -0.71 10.38
N SER A 35 10.64 -1.90 10.29
CA SER A 35 12.06 -2.05 9.94
C SER A 35 12.31 -1.97 8.43
N LYS A 36 11.34 -2.38 7.63
CA LYS A 36 11.43 -2.38 6.17
C LYS A 36 10.10 -1.92 5.59
N VAL A 37 10.17 -1.12 4.54
CA VAL A 37 8.96 -0.56 3.89
C VAL A 37 9.12 -0.67 2.37
N VAL A 38 8.05 -1.08 1.72
CA VAL A 38 7.91 -1.02 0.26
C VAL A 38 6.61 -0.29 -0.05
N ILE A 39 6.69 0.74 -0.87
CA ILE A 39 5.55 1.57 -1.23
C ILE A 39 5.43 1.61 -2.75
N ILE A 40 4.24 1.38 -3.25
CA ILE A 40 3.95 1.41 -4.68
C ILE A 40 2.93 2.51 -4.94
N PHE A 41 3.26 3.43 -5.84
CA PHE A 41 2.37 4.49 -6.28
C PHE A 41 1.99 4.27 -7.73
N SER A 42 0.74 4.53 -8.06
CA SER A 42 0.27 4.57 -9.43
C SER A 42 -0.49 5.87 -9.66
N ASP A 43 -0.30 6.49 -10.83
CA ASP A 43 -1.07 7.67 -11.23
C ASP A 43 -2.25 7.29 -12.12
N GLU A 44 -3.00 8.30 -12.54
CA GLU A 44 -4.19 8.12 -13.40
C GLU A 44 -3.88 7.49 -14.76
N SER A 45 -2.66 7.69 -15.26
CA SER A 45 -2.25 7.14 -16.57
C SER A 45 -1.85 5.67 -16.50
N GLY A 46 -1.74 5.11 -15.30
CA GLY A 46 -1.26 3.76 -15.08
C GLY A 46 0.25 3.66 -14.88
N ALA A 47 0.97 4.77 -14.96
CA ALA A 47 2.39 4.79 -14.61
C ALA A 47 2.55 4.61 -13.10
N TYR A 48 3.58 3.90 -12.68
CA TYR A 48 3.80 3.63 -11.28
C TYR A 48 5.27 3.75 -10.89
N ASN A 49 5.49 4.00 -9.60
CA ASN A 49 6.82 4.03 -8.99
C ASN A 49 6.80 3.18 -7.72
N THR A 50 7.93 2.55 -7.45
CA THR A 50 8.11 1.76 -6.24
C THR A 50 9.27 2.34 -5.44
N TYR A 51 9.02 2.59 -4.17
CA TYR A 51 10.05 3.06 -3.22
C TYR A 51 10.23 2.02 -2.14
N SER A 52 11.48 1.84 -1.71
CA SER A 52 11.76 0.91 -0.62
C SER A 52 12.74 1.53 0.36
N VAL A 53 12.59 1.17 1.63
CA VAL A 53 13.48 1.58 2.70
C VAL A 53 14.02 0.34 3.38
N ASN A 54 15.35 0.27 3.51
CA ASN A 54 16.05 -0.86 4.11
C ASN A 54 15.79 -2.21 3.41
N CYS A 55 15.46 -2.17 2.12
CA CYS A 55 15.24 -3.35 1.30
C CYS A 55 16.13 -3.29 0.06
N ASN A 56 16.74 -4.39 -0.29
CA ASN A 56 17.30 -4.55 -1.63
C ASN A 56 16.18 -4.95 -2.61
N MET A 57 16.51 -5.04 -3.90
CA MET A 57 15.51 -5.32 -4.93
C MET A 57 14.88 -6.71 -4.75
N ALA A 58 15.65 -7.70 -4.36
CA ALA A 58 15.15 -9.05 -4.13
C ALA A 58 14.17 -9.10 -2.94
N GLU A 59 14.48 -8.39 -1.86
CA GLU A 59 13.59 -8.28 -0.70
C GLU A 59 12.30 -7.56 -1.06
N ALA A 60 12.41 -6.45 -1.81
CA ALA A 60 11.23 -5.70 -2.25
C ALA A 60 10.32 -6.57 -3.11
N LEU A 61 10.87 -7.36 -4.02
CA LEU A 61 10.11 -8.31 -4.84
C LEU A 61 9.43 -9.37 -3.97
N GLY A 62 10.12 -9.89 -2.95
CA GLY A 62 9.55 -10.85 -2.01
C GLY A 62 8.36 -10.29 -1.26
N TYR A 63 8.45 -9.07 -0.76
CA TYR A 63 7.33 -8.42 -0.08
C TYR A 63 6.16 -8.15 -1.03
N ALA A 64 6.42 -7.74 -2.26
CA ALA A 64 5.37 -7.56 -3.26
C ALA A 64 4.63 -8.87 -3.54
N THR A 65 5.35 -9.97 -3.62
CA THR A 65 4.77 -11.31 -3.81
C THR A 65 3.90 -11.72 -2.61
N LEU A 66 4.37 -11.48 -1.40
CA LEU A 66 3.58 -11.75 -0.19
C LEU A 66 2.30 -10.89 -0.15
N SER A 67 2.40 -9.62 -0.53
CA SER A 67 1.23 -8.74 -0.62
C SER A 67 0.23 -9.26 -1.64
N GLN A 68 0.68 -9.76 -2.77
CA GLN A 68 -0.18 -10.37 -3.78
C GLN A 68 -0.99 -11.53 -3.19
N GLU A 69 -0.34 -12.41 -2.44
CA GLU A 69 -1.02 -13.54 -1.79
C GLU A 69 -2.06 -13.07 -0.77
N MET A 70 -1.73 -12.07 0.04
CA MET A 70 -2.66 -11.51 1.02
C MET A 70 -3.89 -10.92 0.34
N LEU A 71 -3.70 -10.16 -0.73
CA LEU A 71 -4.80 -9.56 -1.48
C LEU A 71 -5.68 -10.62 -2.16
N LEU A 72 -5.08 -11.66 -2.73
CA LEU A 72 -5.82 -12.77 -3.32
C LEU A 72 -6.68 -13.49 -2.26
N ASN A 73 -6.13 -13.70 -1.07
CA ASN A 73 -6.88 -14.31 0.02
C ASN A 73 -8.08 -13.46 0.45
N GLN A 74 -7.92 -12.14 0.48
CA GLN A 74 -9.01 -11.22 0.79
C GLN A 74 -10.12 -11.28 -0.27
N ILE A 75 -9.75 -11.33 -1.54
CA ILE A 75 -10.69 -11.46 -2.66
C ILE A 75 -11.47 -12.77 -2.55
N ARG A 76 -10.79 -13.86 -2.26
CA ARG A 76 -11.39 -15.19 -2.15
C ARG A 76 -12.35 -15.32 -0.97
N SER A 77 -12.16 -14.52 0.07
CA SER A 77 -12.98 -14.55 1.28
C SER A 77 -14.18 -13.61 1.24
N GLN A 78 -14.35 -12.86 0.17
CA GLN A 78 -15.50 -11.99 -0.02
C GLN A 78 -16.74 -12.74 -0.48
#